data_6d6f285de32c816edf149b9f3f95f4ec
#
_entry.id   6d6f285de32c816edf149b9f3f95f4ec
#
_cell.length_a   1.000
_cell.length_b   1.000
_cell.length_c   1.000
_cell.angle_alpha   90.00
_cell.angle_beta   90.00
_cell.angle_gamma   90.00
#
_symmetry.space_group_name_H-M   'P 1'
#
loop_
_entity.id
_entity.type
_entity.pdbx_description
1 polymer ?
#
loop_
_entity_poly.entity_id
_entity_poly.type
_entity_poly.pdbx_seq_one_letter_code
_entity_poly.pdbx_strand_id
1 'polypeptide(L)'
;MITNKNDKLLKALELEKGESWLVPPRFLDKHKYVLAPTVKWGVRPGNYSFRTELFGPMLSVVCIENLQQGIDLVNSLEYGLTSGLQSLDEGEQKLWKDLIMAGNLYINRGITGAIVNRQPFGGMKLSAFGGGVKAGGPNYCACFVNIADKPGSTTDYTQSYVKAYEQEFAHARDVNNLYGEQNAFRYLPLKNMVLRLFPGDNN
;
A
#
# COMPACT_ATOMS: atom_id res chain seq x y z
N MET A 1 -11.43 1.80 20.23
CA MET A 1 -12.87 1.72 20.56
C MET A 1 -13.64 1.61 19.26
N ILE A 2 -14.33 0.53 19.04
CA ILE A 2 -15.15 0.34 17.84
C ILE A 2 -16.55 0.70 18.27
N THR A 3 -17.00 1.83 17.78
CA THR A 3 -18.33 2.35 18.11
C THR A 3 -19.36 1.70 17.21
N ASN A 4 -20.44 1.22 17.78
CA ASN A 4 -21.62 0.66 17.14
C ASN A 4 -21.37 -0.55 16.23
N LYS A 5 -22.34 -1.41 16.15
CA LYS A 5 -22.39 -2.64 15.35
C LYS A 5 -21.49 -2.61 14.11
N ASN A 6 -20.25 -3.07 14.26
CA ASN A 6 -19.43 -3.39 13.12
C ASN A 6 -19.80 -4.80 12.65
N ASP A 7 -20.84 -4.89 11.84
CA ASP A 7 -21.37 -6.16 11.35
C ASP A 7 -20.32 -6.96 10.58
N LYS A 8 -19.39 -6.28 9.90
CA LYS A 8 -18.26 -6.92 9.23
C LYS A 8 -17.36 -7.64 10.22
N LEU A 9 -17.03 -6.98 11.33
CA LEU A 9 -16.19 -7.57 12.37
C LEU A 9 -16.92 -8.73 13.06
N LEU A 10 -18.20 -8.57 13.40
CA LEU A 10 -18.99 -9.62 14.03
C LEU A 10 -19.08 -10.87 13.15
N LYS A 11 -19.32 -10.68 11.84
CA LYS A 11 -19.31 -11.79 10.88
C LYS A 11 -17.93 -12.45 10.79
N ALA A 12 -16.86 -11.69 10.83
CA ALA A 12 -15.50 -12.22 10.80
C ALA A 12 -15.13 -13.02 12.06
N LEU A 13 -15.88 -12.89 13.17
CA LEU A 13 -15.71 -13.72 14.36
C LEU A 13 -16.28 -15.13 14.20
N GLU A 14 -17.02 -15.41 13.17
CA GLU A 14 -17.45 -16.78 12.84
C GLU A 14 -16.27 -17.54 12.21
N LEU A 15 -16.11 -18.83 12.57
CA LEU A 15 -15.09 -19.68 11.98
C LEU A 15 -15.60 -20.30 10.69
N GLU A 16 -14.83 -20.17 9.63
CA GLU A 16 -15.05 -20.88 8.38
C GLU A 16 -14.22 -22.18 8.33
N LYS A 17 -14.49 -23.04 7.35
CA LYS A 17 -13.84 -24.34 7.25
C LYS A 17 -12.30 -24.21 7.20
N GLY A 18 -11.65 -24.83 8.16
CA GLY A 18 -10.19 -24.86 8.29
C GLY A 18 -9.58 -23.76 9.15
N GLU A 19 -10.42 -22.83 9.63
CA GLU A 19 -9.99 -21.79 10.57
C GLU A 19 -10.08 -22.26 12.02
N SER A 20 -9.26 -21.67 12.86
CA SER A 20 -9.26 -21.85 14.32
C SER A 20 -8.86 -20.55 15.02
N TRP A 21 -9.13 -20.49 16.32
CA TRP A 21 -8.66 -19.37 17.12
C TRP A 21 -7.30 -19.68 17.77
N LEU A 22 -6.28 -18.89 17.44
CA LEU A 22 -5.05 -18.84 18.22
C LEU A 22 -5.24 -17.99 19.48
N VAL A 23 -5.95 -16.87 19.35
CA VAL A 23 -6.43 -16.04 20.46
C VAL A 23 -7.92 -15.82 20.26
N PRO A 24 -8.78 -16.48 21.06
CA PRO A 24 -10.23 -16.41 20.87
C PRO A 24 -10.80 -15.01 21.16
N PRO A 25 -11.89 -14.62 20.52
CA PRO A 25 -12.52 -13.33 20.72
C PRO A 25 -13.12 -13.24 22.13
N ARG A 26 -12.89 -12.13 22.79
CA ARG A 26 -13.46 -11.83 24.11
C ARG A 26 -13.93 -10.36 24.14
N PHE A 27 -15.23 -10.17 24.38
CA PHE A 27 -15.75 -8.84 24.65
C PHE A 27 -15.45 -8.44 26.09
N LEU A 28 -15.00 -7.20 26.27
CA LEU A 28 -14.60 -6.66 27.57
C LEU A 28 -15.74 -5.91 28.26
N ASP A 29 -16.83 -5.69 27.55
CA ASP A 29 -18.03 -5.01 28.05
C ASP A 29 -19.30 -5.79 27.71
N LYS A 30 -20.36 -5.58 28.50
CA LYS A 30 -21.66 -6.23 28.32
C LYS A 30 -22.40 -5.84 27.02
N HIS A 31 -22.07 -4.69 26.47
CA HIS A 31 -22.71 -4.17 25.25
C HIS A 31 -21.99 -4.60 23.98
N LYS A 32 -20.89 -5.33 24.09
CA LYS A 32 -20.05 -5.82 22.97
C LYS A 32 -19.47 -4.69 22.13
N TYR A 33 -19.13 -3.54 22.71
CA TYR A 33 -18.48 -2.42 22.05
C TYR A 33 -16.94 -2.50 22.11
N VAL A 34 -16.41 -3.23 23.08
CA VAL A 34 -14.96 -3.37 23.29
C VAL A 34 -14.56 -4.82 23.10
N LEU A 35 -13.92 -5.10 21.97
CA LEU A 35 -13.33 -6.42 21.67
C LEU A 35 -11.85 -6.41 22.07
N ALA A 36 -11.41 -7.43 22.80
CA ALA A 36 -10.00 -7.68 23.03
C ALA A 36 -9.29 -8.06 21.71
N PRO A 37 -7.97 -7.80 21.58
CA PRO A 37 -7.22 -8.31 20.44
C PRO A 37 -7.41 -9.81 20.29
N THR A 38 -7.69 -10.25 19.06
CA THR A 38 -7.98 -11.64 18.73
C THR A 38 -7.22 -12.09 17.50
N VAL A 39 -6.86 -13.38 17.42
CA VAL A 39 -6.06 -13.92 16.32
C VAL A 39 -6.71 -15.17 15.74
N LYS A 40 -7.06 -15.10 14.47
CA LYS A 40 -7.60 -16.21 13.69
C LYS A 40 -6.49 -16.87 12.89
N TRP A 41 -6.37 -18.17 12.98
CA TRP A 41 -5.36 -19.00 12.35
C TRP A 41 -5.96 -19.86 11.23
N GLY A 42 -5.16 -20.14 10.20
CA GLY A 42 -5.55 -21.03 9.11
C GLY A 42 -6.52 -20.41 8.11
N VAL A 43 -6.57 -19.08 8.08
CA VAL A 43 -7.35 -18.33 7.08
C VAL A 43 -6.84 -18.64 5.68
N ARG A 44 -7.74 -18.76 4.72
CA ARG A 44 -7.41 -19.12 3.33
C ARG A 44 -7.93 -18.07 2.34
N PRO A 45 -7.35 -18.00 1.14
CA PRO A 45 -7.92 -17.21 0.06
C PRO A 45 -9.38 -17.60 -0.18
N GLY A 46 -10.27 -16.61 -0.17
CA GLY A 46 -11.71 -16.83 -0.28
C GLY A 46 -12.49 -16.73 1.03
N ASN A 47 -11.84 -16.95 2.18
CA ASN A 47 -12.49 -16.71 3.47
C ASN A 47 -12.91 -15.24 3.62
N TYR A 48 -13.96 -15.00 4.39
CA TYR A 48 -14.48 -13.66 4.61
C TYR A 48 -13.44 -12.72 5.23
N SER A 49 -12.72 -13.17 6.25
CA SER A 49 -11.70 -12.40 6.95
C SER A 49 -10.40 -12.22 6.17
N PHE A 50 -10.23 -12.93 5.03
CA PHE A 50 -9.11 -12.72 4.11
C PHE A 50 -9.30 -11.47 3.24
N ARG A 51 -10.53 -11.21 2.77
CA ARG A 51 -10.82 -10.16 1.78
C ARG A 51 -11.43 -8.90 2.37
N THR A 52 -11.95 -8.97 3.59
CA THR A 52 -12.74 -7.90 4.17
C THR A 52 -11.90 -7.04 5.10
N GLU A 53 -11.87 -5.74 4.85
CA GLU A 53 -11.29 -4.76 5.77
C GLU A 53 -12.23 -4.61 6.97
N LEU A 54 -11.76 -4.98 8.15
CA LEU A 54 -12.59 -5.13 9.34
C LEU A 54 -12.61 -3.90 10.25
N PHE A 55 -11.62 -3.05 10.20
CA PHE A 55 -11.45 -1.91 11.11
C PHE A 55 -11.61 -2.30 12.59
N GLY A 56 -10.95 -3.40 12.99
CA GLY A 56 -11.09 -3.94 14.33
C GLY A 56 -9.84 -4.66 14.82
N PRO A 57 -9.78 -5.00 16.13
CA PRO A 57 -8.61 -5.62 16.74
C PRO A 57 -8.54 -7.13 16.44
N MET A 58 -8.63 -7.51 15.18
CA MET A 58 -8.55 -8.89 14.73
C MET A 58 -7.41 -9.05 13.72
N LEU A 59 -6.57 -10.04 13.95
CA LEU A 59 -5.51 -10.49 13.04
C LEU A 59 -5.92 -11.80 12.39
N SER A 60 -5.89 -11.85 11.06
CA SER A 60 -6.06 -13.07 10.26
C SER A 60 -4.70 -13.58 9.81
N VAL A 61 -4.39 -14.84 10.12
CA VAL A 61 -3.11 -15.47 9.78
C VAL A 61 -3.31 -16.50 8.69
N VAL A 62 -2.58 -16.31 7.58
CA VAL A 62 -2.52 -17.21 6.43
C VAL A 62 -1.16 -17.89 6.42
N CYS A 63 -1.13 -19.22 6.36
CA CYS A 63 0.11 -19.97 6.17
C CYS A 63 0.46 -20.03 4.69
N ILE A 64 1.71 -19.78 4.38
CA ILE A 64 2.27 -19.80 3.01
C ILE A 64 3.46 -20.76 2.95
N GLU A 65 3.75 -21.27 1.76
CA GLU A 65 4.88 -22.19 1.53
C GLU A 65 6.18 -21.44 1.23
N ASN A 66 6.07 -20.25 0.63
CA ASN A 66 7.20 -19.42 0.25
C ASN A 66 6.80 -17.95 0.10
N LEU A 67 7.80 -17.08 0.00
CA LEU A 67 7.59 -15.63 -0.11
C LEU A 67 6.80 -15.24 -1.37
N GLN A 68 7.03 -15.90 -2.51
CA GLN A 68 6.32 -15.59 -3.76
C GLN A 68 4.82 -15.79 -3.60
N GLN A 69 4.40 -16.93 -3.00
CA GLN A 69 2.99 -17.16 -2.69
C GLN A 69 2.41 -16.08 -1.79
N GLY A 70 3.17 -15.64 -0.79
CA GLY A 70 2.74 -14.54 0.09
C GLY A 70 2.54 -13.22 -0.65
N ILE A 71 3.46 -12.88 -1.56
CA ILE A 71 3.37 -11.70 -2.42
C ILE A 71 2.13 -11.77 -3.31
N ASP A 72 1.90 -12.92 -3.95
CA ASP A 72 0.77 -13.10 -4.85
C ASP A 72 -0.57 -12.98 -4.12
N LEU A 73 -0.67 -13.55 -2.92
CA LEU A 73 -1.85 -13.44 -2.07
C LEU A 73 -2.12 -12.00 -1.65
N VAL A 74 -1.12 -11.27 -1.17
CA VAL A 74 -1.25 -9.85 -0.81
C VAL A 74 -1.61 -9.02 -2.04
N ASN A 75 -1.00 -9.29 -3.18
CA ASN A 75 -1.28 -8.58 -4.41
C ASN A 75 -2.68 -8.87 -4.98
N SER A 76 -3.29 -9.99 -4.64
CA SER A 76 -4.66 -10.33 -5.04
C SER A 76 -5.74 -9.51 -4.32
N LEU A 77 -5.38 -8.83 -3.22
CA LEU A 77 -6.31 -7.97 -2.49
C LEU A 77 -6.54 -6.64 -3.22
N GLU A 78 -7.71 -6.06 -3.04
CA GLU A 78 -8.10 -4.80 -3.68
C GLU A 78 -7.41 -3.57 -3.06
N TYR A 79 -6.93 -3.67 -1.83
CA TYR A 79 -6.27 -2.59 -1.10
C TYR A 79 -4.75 -2.76 -1.11
N GLY A 80 -4.03 -1.64 -1.02
CA GLY A 80 -2.58 -1.62 -1.01
C GLY A 80 -2.03 -0.36 -0.33
N LEU A 81 -2.38 -0.13 0.95
CA LEU A 81 -1.89 1.04 1.69
C LEU A 81 -0.51 0.79 2.27
N THR A 82 -0.40 -0.21 3.14
CA THR A 82 0.87 -0.58 3.80
C THR A 82 1.12 -2.06 3.66
N SER A 83 2.40 -2.43 3.55
CA SER A 83 2.85 -3.82 3.63
C SER A 83 4.17 -3.91 4.35
N GLY A 84 4.46 -5.02 5.01
CA GLY A 84 5.69 -5.25 5.77
C GLY A 84 6.30 -6.60 5.50
N LEU A 85 7.62 -6.66 5.51
CA LEU A 85 8.41 -7.89 5.46
C LEU A 85 9.33 -7.96 6.67
N GLN A 86 9.37 -9.12 7.31
CA GLN A 86 10.35 -9.45 8.33
C GLN A 86 11.30 -10.50 7.74
N SER A 87 12.46 -10.08 7.29
CA SER A 87 13.49 -10.96 6.72
C SER A 87 14.87 -10.30 6.81
N LEU A 88 15.88 -11.11 7.08
CA LEU A 88 17.31 -10.69 7.03
C LEU A 88 17.95 -11.04 5.69
N ASP A 89 17.27 -11.76 4.80
CA ASP A 89 17.76 -12.10 3.48
C ASP A 89 17.55 -10.94 2.51
N GLU A 90 18.63 -10.41 1.96
CA GLU A 90 18.59 -9.27 1.02
C GLU A 90 17.92 -9.63 -0.30
N GLY A 91 18.00 -10.89 -0.73
CA GLY A 91 17.33 -11.39 -1.93
C GLY A 91 15.82 -11.41 -1.76
N GLU A 92 15.32 -11.88 -0.61
CA GLU A 92 13.90 -11.81 -0.24
C GLU A 92 13.41 -10.37 -0.15
N GLN A 93 14.19 -9.50 0.51
CA GLN A 93 13.86 -8.09 0.62
C GLN A 93 13.76 -7.41 -0.75
N LYS A 94 14.70 -7.73 -1.66
CA LYS A 94 14.69 -7.20 -3.02
C LYS A 94 13.48 -7.70 -3.80
N LEU A 95 13.26 -9.01 -3.82
CA LEU A 95 12.13 -9.64 -4.51
C LEU A 95 10.80 -9.03 -4.04
N TRP A 96 10.62 -8.94 -2.73
CA TRP A 96 9.41 -8.37 -2.14
C TRP A 96 9.23 -6.90 -2.50
N LYS A 97 10.27 -6.06 -2.38
CA LYS A 97 10.21 -4.65 -2.78
C LYS A 97 9.80 -4.46 -4.23
N ASP A 98 10.28 -5.34 -5.12
CA ASP A 98 10.04 -5.19 -6.55
C ASP A 98 8.64 -5.66 -6.98
N LEU A 99 8.03 -6.58 -6.24
CA LEU A 99 6.78 -7.21 -6.64
C LEU A 99 5.55 -6.78 -5.83
N ILE A 100 5.71 -6.36 -4.58
CA ILE A 100 4.57 -6.04 -3.71
C ILE A 100 3.84 -4.78 -4.16
N MET A 101 2.53 -4.83 -4.24
CA MET A 101 1.66 -3.73 -4.69
C MET A 101 1.05 -2.99 -3.49
N ALA A 102 1.87 -2.28 -2.75
CA ALA A 102 1.43 -1.40 -1.67
C ALA A 102 2.22 -0.08 -1.70
N GLY A 103 1.59 0.99 -1.26
CA GLY A 103 2.16 2.33 -1.35
C GLY A 103 3.26 2.59 -0.33
N ASN A 104 3.16 2.05 0.88
CA ASN A 104 4.18 2.20 1.92
C ASN A 104 4.70 0.82 2.34
N LEU A 105 6.01 0.64 2.20
CA LEU A 105 6.70 -0.62 2.43
C LEU A 105 7.60 -0.51 3.65
N TYR A 106 7.56 -1.53 4.50
CA TYR A 106 8.34 -1.57 5.73
C TYR A 106 9.11 -2.89 5.83
N ILE A 107 10.42 -2.82 6.10
CA ILE A 107 11.26 -4.00 6.30
C ILE A 107 11.80 -3.96 7.73
N ASN A 108 11.63 -5.08 8.45
CA ASN A 108 12.12 -5.32 9.80
C ASN A 108 11.66 -4.27 10.83
N ARG A 109 10.46 -3.72 10.64
CA ARG A 109 9.83 -2.77 11.56
C ARG A 109 8.31 -2.89 11.50
N GLY A 110 7.62 -2.21 12.42
CA GLY A 110 6.15 -2.08 12.38
C GLY A 110 5.67 -1.34 11.14
N ILE A 111 4.50 -1.72 10.64
CA ILE A 111 3.88 -1.14 9.43
C ILE A 111 3.04 0.10 9.71
N THR A 112 3.20 0.71 10.88
CA THR A 112 2.47 1.89 11.32
C THR A 112 3.39 3.11 11.38
N GLY A 113 2.80 4.28 11.18
CA GLY A 113 3.50 5.56 11.26
C GLY A 113 3.86 6.11 9.88
N ALA A 114 3.59 7.39 9.72
CA ALA A 114 4.00 8.19 8.59
C ALA A 114 4.42 9.56 9.10
N ILE A 115 5.51 10.09 8.55
CA ILE A 115 6.06 11.38 8.93
C ILE A 115 6.34 12.16 7.64
N VAL A 116 5.93 13.41 7.59
CA VAL A 116 6.16 14.31 6.45
C VAL A 116 7.65 14.31 6.08
N ASN A 117 7.93 14.26 4.80
CA ASN A 117 9.26 14.15 4.17
C ASN A 117 10.03 12.86 4.48
N ARG A 118 9.79 12.22 5.62
CA ARG A 118 10.49 10.99 6.01
C ARG A 118 9.79 9.76 5.44
N GLN A 119 8.48 9.73 5.57
CA GLN A 119 7.64 8.63 5.12
C GLN A 119 6.36 9.19 4.49
N PRO A 120 6.44 9.73 3.26
CA PRO A 120 5.26 10.19 2.54
C PRO A 120 4.23 9.07 2.45
N PHE A 121 2.97 9.37 2.81
CA PHE A 121 1.96 8.37 3.03
C PHE A 121 0.89 8.39 1.94
N GLY A 122 0.68 7.25 1.30
CA GLY A 122 -0.32 7.06 0.27
C GLY A 122 -0.26 5.65 -0.29
N GLY A 123 -1.43 5.11 -0.65
CA GLY A 123 -1.60 3.74 -1.11
C GLY A 123 -1.53 3.55 -2.60
N MET A 124 -1.83 2.31 -2.99
CA MET A 124 -2.08 1.86 -4.36
C MET A 124 -3.48 1.20 -4.41
N LYS A 125 -3.95 0.86 -5.60
CA LYS A 125 -5.24 0.21 -5.84
C LYS A 125 -6.38 1.04 -5.21
N LEU A 126 -7.34 0.41 -4.52
CA LEU A 126 -8.42 1.11 -3.81
C LEU A 126 -7.96 1.91 -2.57
N SER A 127 -6.70 1.79 -2.18
CA SER A 127 -6.09 2.65 -1.16
C SER A 127 -5.49 3.94 -1.71
N ALA A 128 -5.71 4.25 -2.97
CA ALA A 128 -5.31 5.49 -3.62
C ALA A 128 -6.54 6.22 -4.15
N PHE A 129 -6.45 7.54 -4.26
CA PHE A 129 -7.45 8.39 -4.88
C PHE A 129 -6.79 9.34 -5.89
N GLY A 130 -7.43 9.56 -7.03
CA GLY A 130 -6.90 10.43 -8.09
C GLY A 130 -5.54 9.95 -8.62
N GLY A 131 -4.60 10.86 -8.74
CA GLY A 131 -3.25 10.61 -9.28
C GLY A 131 -2.32 9.81 -8.37
N GLY A 132 -2.78 9.33 -7.21
CA GLY A 132 -1.96 8.54 -6.29
C GLY A 132 -0.83 9.32 -5.61
N VAL A 133 -0.98 10.62 -5.46
CA VAL A 133 0.02 11.49 -4.81
C VAL A 133 0.07 11.19 -3.31
N LYS A 134 1.28 11.04 -2.78
CA LYS A 134 1.49 10.75 -1.37
C LYS A 134 1.49 12.02 -0.53
N ALA A 135 0.71 12.03 0.56
CA ALA A 135 0.72 13.11 1.54
C ALA A 135 2.13 13.30 2.13
N GLY A 136 2.62 14.54 2.11
CA GLY A 136 3.98 14.88 2.53
C GLY A 136 5.07 14.46 1.54
N GLY A 137 4.70 14.01 0.35
CA GLY A 137 5.62 13.66 -0.73
C GLY A 137 6.00 14.85 -1.61
N PRO A 138 7.03 14.67 -2.47
CA PRO A 138 7.60 15.77 -3.26
C PRO A 138 6.63 16.41 -4.24
N ASN A 139 5.64 15.66 -4.74
CA ASN A 139 4.68 16.16 -5.74
C ASN A 139 3.33 16.57 -5.12
N TYR A 140 3.21 16.57 -3.80
CA TYR A 140 1.93 16.86 -3.15
C TYR A 140 1.41 18.28 -3.43
N CYS A 141 2.30 19.25 -3.50
CA CYS A 141 1.95 20.64 -3.80
C CYS A 141 1.35 20.83 -5.19
N ALA A 142 1.62 19.94 -6.14
CA ALA A 142 1.06 20.00 -7.49
C ALA A 142 -0.48 19.85 -7.50
N CYS A 143 -1.05 19.26 -6.46
CA CYS A 143 -2.51 19.15 -6.30
C CYS A 143 -3.21 20.49 -6.02
N PHE A 144 -2.46 21.54 -5.67
CA PHE A 144 -2.99 22.84 -5.27
C PHE A 144 -2.71 23.96 -6.30
N VAL A 145 -2.21 23.59 -7.48
CA VAL A 145 -1.91 24.55 -8.55
C VAL A 145 -2.80 24.30 -9.77
N ASN A 146 -3.10 25.37 -10.47
CA ASN A 146 -3.71 25.29 -11.78
C ASN A 146 -2.60 25.20 -12.85
N ILE A 147 -2.66 24.17 -13.69
CA ILE A 147 -1.77 24.00 -14.82
C ILE A 147 -2.43 24.66 -16.02
N ALA A 148 -1.69 25.54 -16.70
CA ALA A 148 -2.15 26.20 -17.91
C ALA A 148 -1.09 26.08 -19.01
N ASP A 149 -1.53 25.96 -20.25
CA ASP A 149 -0.64 25.95 -21.41
C ASP A 149 0.04 27.30 -21.55
N LYS A 150 1.34 27.28 -21.87
CA LYS A 150 2.09 28.47 -22.21
C LYS A 150 2.06 28.66 -23.74
N PRO A 151 1.36 29.65 -24.26
CA PRO A 151 1.30 29.90 -25.69
C PRO A 151 2.71 30.10 -26.28
N GLY A 152 2.96 29.51 -27.46
CA GLY A 152 4.19 29.70 -28.23
C GLY A 152 5.39 28.90 -27.73
N SER A 153 5.21 27.90 -26.87
CA SER A 153 6.27 26.99 -26.49
C SER A 153 6.55 25.99 -27.62
N THR A 154 7.80 25.97 -28.11
CA THR A 154 8.33 24.97 -29.06
C THR A 154 9.12 23.90 -28.33
N THR A 155 8.67 23.51 -27.14
CA THR A 155 9.38 22.56 -26.28
C THR A 155 9.40 21.18 -26.92
N ASP A 156 10.56 20.58 -27.06
CA ASP A 156 10.70 19.16 -27.35
C ASP A 156 10.28 18.36 -26.11
N TYR A 157 9.04 17.91 -26.12
CA TYR A 157 8.46 17.16 -24.99
C TYR A 157 9.20 15.85 -24.73
N THR A 158 9.71 15.18 -25.79
CA THR A 158 10.42 13.91 -25.67
C THR A 158 11.71 14.10 -24.88
N GLN A 159 12.53 15.08 -25.25
CA GLN A 159 13.75 15.39 -24.52
C GLN A 159 13.47 15.84 -23.09
N SER A 160 12.41 16.61 -22.88
CA SER A 160 12.00 17.05 -21.55
C SER A 160 11.63 15.86 -20.66
N TYR A 161 10.88 14.89 -21.18
CA TYR A 161 10.51 13.68 -20.44
C TYR A 161 11.70 12.78 -20.14
N VAL A 162 12.61 12.56 -21.11
CA VAL A 162 13.84 11.78 -20.91
C VAL A 162 14.68 12.42 -19.80
N LYS A 163 14.88 13.71 -19.86
CA LYS A 163 15.66 14.45 -18.85
C LYS A 163 15.01 14.36 -17.45
N ALA A 164 13.70 14.53 -17.37
CA ALA A 164 12.97 14.40 -16.10
C ALA A 164 13.08 12.99 -15.54
N TYR A 165 12.95 11.96 -16.39
CA TYR A 165 13.12 10.57 -15.98
C TYR A 165 14.53 10.31 -15.44
N GLU A 166 15.57 10.67 -16.16
CA GLU A 166 16.97 10.46 -15.77
C GLU A 166 17.34 11.23 -14.50
N GLN A 167 16.84 12.44 -14.32
CA GLN A 167 17.20 13.30 -13.18
C GLN A 167 16.38 13.02 -11.93
N GLU A 168 15.14 12.57 -12.07
CA GLU A 168 14.20 12.45 -10.96
C GLU A 168 13.62 11.04 -10.80
N PHE A 169 12.94 10.55 -11.85
CA PHE A 169 12.04 9.40 -11.70
C PHE A 169 12.73 8.04 -11.70
N ALA A 170 13.95 7.94 -12.28
CA ALA A 170 14.73 6.70 -12.31
C ALA A 170 15.39 6.35 -10.96
N HIS A 171 15.42 7.27 -10.02
CA HIS A 171 16.21 7.13 -8.80
C HIS A 171 15.33 6.97 -7.55
N ALA A 172 15.74 6.04 -6.68
CA ALA A 172 15.25 6.01 -5.30
C ALA A 172 16.03 7.02 -4.47
N ARG A 173 15.35 7.87 -3.69
CA ARG A 173 15.96 8.93 -2.90
C ARG A 173 15.59 8.82 -1.44
N ASP A 174 16.58 8.82 -0.57
CA ASP A 174 16.43 9.07 0.86
C ASP A 174 16.87 10.50 1.17
N VAL A 175 15.89 11.39 1.35
CA VAL A 175 16.15 12.82 1.57
C VAL A 175 16.58 13.15 3.00
N ASN A 176 16.33 12.26 3.94
CA ASN A 176 16.59 12.48 5.36
C ASN A 176 17.89 11.86 5.84
N ASN A 177 18.33 10.79 5.19
CA ASN A 177 19.57 10.07 5.47
C ASN A 177 19.81 9.85 6.99
N LEU A 178 18.81 9.28 7.66
CA LEU A 178 18.84 9.10 9.11
C LEU A 178 19.74 7.95 9.51
N TYR A 179 20.46 8.11 10.63
CA TYR A 179 21.25 7.03 11.20
C TYR A 179 20.32 5.87 11.66
N GLY A 180 20.66 4.66 11.23
CA GLY A 180 19.96 3.45 11.65
C GLY A 180 18.71 3.09 10.88
N GLU A 181 18.24 3.91 9.90
CA GLU A 181 17.15 3.56 9.01
C GLU A 181 17.30 4.19 7.63
N GLN A 182 16.75 3.55 6.61
CA GLN A 182 16.69 4.08 5.27
C GLN A 182 15.22 4.36 4.90
N ASN A 183 14.92 5.60 4.49
CA ASN A 183 13.61 6.05 4.07
C ASN A 183 13.63 6.43 2.59
N ALA A 184 13.58 5.45 1.71
CA ALA A 184 13.71 5.67 0.28
C ALA A 184 12.36 5.89 -0.39
N PHE A 185 12.21 7.02 -1.08
CA PHE A 185 11.10 7.29 -1.99
C PHE A 185 11.50 6.94 -3.42
N ARG A 186 10.64 6.22 -4.13
CA ARG A 186 10.85 5.86 -5.54
C ARG A 186 9.57 5.93 -6.32
N TYR A 187 9.71 6.11 -7.62
CA TYR A 187 8.61 5.99 -8.58
C TYR A 187 8.59 4.60 -9.19
N LEU A 188 7.42 4.08 -9.48
CA LEU A 188 7.26 2.83 -10.19
C LEU A 188 6.70 3.12 -11.58
N PRO A 189 7.24 2.50 -12.65
CA PRO A 189 6.72 2.67 -13.99
C PRO A 189 5.30 2.12 -14.10
N LEU A 190 4.46 2.79 -14.86
CA LEU A 190 3.17 2.25 -15.26
C LEU A 190 3.40 1.06 -16.20
N LYS A 191 2.78 -0.08 -15.91
CA LYS A 191 2.93 -1.29 -16.74
C LYS A 191 2.23 -1.15 -18.10
N ASN A 192 1.12 -0.43 -18.13
CA ASN A 192 0.32 -0.21 -19.35
C ASN A 192 -0.09 1.26 -19.41
N MET A 193 0.19 1.90 -20.54
CA MET A 193 -0.24 3.24 -20.83
C MET A 193 -0.91 3.24 -22.21
N VAL A 194 -2.08 3.85 -22.30
CA VAL A 194 -2.82 4.00 -23.55
C VAL A 194 -2.80 5.49 -23.92
N LEU A 195 -2.22 5.80 -25.06
CA LEU A 195 -2.31 7.11 -25.67
C LEU A 195 -3.53 7.13 -26.61
N ARG A 196 -4.48 8.01 -26.34
CA ARG A 196 -5.61 8.24 -27.22
C ARG A 196 -5.34 9.49 -28.08
N LEU A 197 -5.27 9.31 -29.36
CA LEU A 197 -5.14 10.40 -30.33
C LEU A 197 -6.52 10.71 -30.92
N PHE A 198 -6.79 11.99 -31.15
CA PHE A 198 -7.98 12.45 -31.82
C PHE A 198 -7.62 12.86 -33.26
N PRO A 199 -8.58 12.86 -34.22
CA PRO A 199 -8.36 13.41 -35.55
C PRO A 199 -7.89 14.88 -35.46
N GLY A 200 -6.70 15.16 -35.98
CA GLY A 200 -6.08 16.49 -35.90
C GLY A 200 -4.94 16.62 -34.88
N ASP A 201 -4.73 15.64 -34.02
CA ASP A 201 -3.52 15.58 -33.19
C ASP A 201 -2.32 15.31 -34.11
N ASN A 202 -1.30 16.13 -33.98
CA ASN A 202 -0.03 15.93 -34.70
C ASN A 202 0.82 14.90 -33.96
N ASN A 203 1.37 13.95 -34.70
CA ASN A 203 2.33 12.96 -34.20
C ASN A 203 3.66 13.60 -33.77
#